data_091889519e3e994279e29a3eaa698b24
#
_entry.id   091889519e3e994279e29a3eaa698b24
#
_cell.length_a   1.000
_cell.length_b   1.000
_cell.length_c   1.000
_cell.angle_alpha   90.00
_cell.angle_beta   90.00
_cell.angle_gamma   90.00
#
_symmetry.space_group_name_H-M   'P 1'
#
loop_
_entity.id
_entity.type
_entity.pdbx_description
1 polymer ?
#
loop_
_entity_poly.entity_id
_entity_poly.type
_entity_poly.pdbx_seq_one_letter_code
_entity_poly.pdbx_strand_id
1 'polypeptide(L)'
;TLVVIITRFYRNLLGQEGYLMFTLPVTVDQNILAKLLPAFVWLVGSILLLCLCMVLLIDWQLFLDLFDVSAWQLQMGWQGVLGAISLLLGLILLMLAQILFAYMCMAIGQRFNVHKFIASVAIYLGLSLVLQIGLILTITIAGTVARDPLAWLMTCFLATSENMQLILFCLFWVGGAFLCCLVPYLITRLQLKNQLNLA
;
A
#
# COMPACT_ATOMS: atom_id res chain seq x y z
N THR A 1 -6.91 -2.64 -13.36
CA THR A 1 -6.13 -3.62 -12.56
C THR A 1 -6.81 -3.95 -11.24
N LEU A 2 -7.15 -2.97 -10.38
CA LEU A 2 -7.80 -3.20 -9.07
C LEU A 2 -9.12 -3.98 -9.19
N VAL A 3 -9.97 -3.66 -10.16
CA VAL A 3 -11.25 -4.37 -10.38
C VAL A 3 -11.00 -5.86 -10.68
N VAL A 4 -9.99 -6.19 -11.47
CA VAL A 4 -9.63 -7.58 -11.78
C VAL A 4 -9.14 -8.31 -10.52
N ILE A 5 -8.31 -7.68 -9.71
CA ILE A 5 -7.80 -8.22 -8.44
C ILE A 5 -8.98 -8.49 -7.48
N ILE A 6 -9.88 -7.51 -7.33
CA ILE A 6 -11.09 -7.61 -6.50
C ILE A 6 -12.00 -8.74 -6.98
N THR A 7 -12.31 -8.79 -8.28
CA THR A 7 -13.19 -9.82 -8.84
C THR A 7 -12.59 -11.22 -8.68
N ARG A 8 -11.29 -11.36 -8.89
CA ARG A 8 -10.58 -12.64 -8.76
C ARG A 8 -10.55 -13.12 -7.29
N PHE A 9 -10.27 -12.21 -6.35
CA PHE A 9 -10.32 -12.53 -4.92
C PHE A 9 -11.73 -12.93 -4.48
N TYR A 10 -12.73 -12.14 -4.87
CA TYR A 10 -14.13 -12.40 -4.53
C TYR A 10 -14.60 -13.76 -5.06
N ARG A 11 -14.36 -14.04 -6.34
CA ARG A 11 -14.82 -15.24 -6.99
C ARG A 11 -14.16 -16.52 -6.45
N ASN A 12 -12.86 -16.45 -6.15
CA ASN A 12 -12.09 -17.61 -5.72
C ASN A 12 -12.12 -17.88 -4.21
N LEU A 13 -12.29 -16.87 -3.36
CA LEU A 13 -12.23 -17.06 -1.90
C LEU A 13 -13.62 -16.98 -1.26
N LEU A 14 -14.52 -16.19 -1.83
CA LEU A 14 -15.80 -15.82 -1.23
C LEU A 14 -16.99 -16.32 -2.07
N GLY A 15 -16.74 -16.93 -3.23
CA GLY A 15 -17.73 -17.59 -4.06
C GLY A 15 -17.94 -19.05 -3.65
N GLN A 16 -18.72 -19.80 -4.43
CA GLN A 16 -19.02 -21.22 -4.18
C GLN A 16 -17.78 -22.11 -4.13
N GLU A 17 -16.71 -21.72 -4.82
CA GLU A 17 -15.40 -22.42 -4.80
C GLU A 17 -14.63 -22.19 -3.47
N GLY A 18 -14.96 -21.14 -2.72
CA GLY A 18 -14.34 -20.83 -1.44
C GLY A 18 -14.55 -21.93 -0.39
N TYR A 19 -15.72 -22.58 -0.39
CA TYR A 19 -15.99 -23.70 0.51
C TYR A 19 -14.97 -24.82 0.35
N LEU A 20 -14.63 -25.18 -0.88
CA LEU A 20 -13.63 -26.20 -1.17
C LEU A 20 -12.22 -25.81 -0.71
N MET A 21 -11.86 -24.53 -0.77
CA MET A 21 -10.56 -24.05 -0.30
C MET A 21 -10.41 -24.14 1.22
N PHE A 22 -11.51 -24.00 1.98
CA PHE A 22 -11.50 -24.10 3.44
C PHE A 22 -11.55 -25.55 3.94
N THR A 23 -11.86 -26.53 3.08
CA THR A 23 -11.74 -27.97 3.40
C THR A 23 -10.31 -28.49 3.24
N LEU A 24 -9.43 -27.72 2.57
CA LEU A 24 -8.01 -28.08 2.50
C LEU A 24 -7.31 -27.79 3.83
N PRO A 25 -6.34 -28.62 4.24
CA PRO A 25 -5.57 -28.43 5.48
C PRO A 25 -4.53 -27.31 5.34
N VAL A 26 -4.96 -26.11 4.95
CA VAL A 26 -4.12 -24.93 4.79
C VAL A 26 -4.52 -23.85 5.78
N THR A 27 -3.53 -23.13 6.30
CA THR A 27 -3.78 -22.02 7.23
C THR A 27 -4.38 -20.81 6.51
N VAL A 28 -5.14 -19.99 7.24
CA VAL A 28 -5.72 -18.74 6.71
C VAL A 28 -4.63 -17.82 6.12
N ASP A 29 -3.47 -17.77 6.76
CA ASP A 29 -2.33 -16.96 6.32
C ASP A 29 -1.77 -17.42 4.97
N GLN A 30 -1.68 -18.75 4.76
CA GLN A 30 -1.26 -19.32 3.47
C GLN A 30 -2.26 -18.99 2.36
N ASN A 31 -3.56 -19.01 2.66
CA ASN A 31 -4.60 -18.63 1.71
C ASN A 31 -4.52 -17.15 1.30
N ILE A 32 -4.26 -16.25 2.26
CA ILE A 32 -4.07 -14.82 1.99
C ILE A 32 -2.83 -14.62 1.12
N LEU A 33 -1.69 -15.21 1.49
CA LEU A 33 -0.42 -15.08 0.76
C LEU A 33 -0.50 -15.64 -0.67
N ALA A 34 -1.14 -16.80 -0.86
CA ALA A 34 -1.32 -17.41 -2.18
C ALA A 34 -2.11 -16.52 -3.15
N LYS A 35 -2.94 -15.61 -2.62
CA LYS A 35 -3.70 -14.65 -3.44
C LYS A 35 -3.01 -13.30 -3.57
N LEU A 36 -2.26 -12.92 -2.55
CA LEU A 36 -1.50 -11.67 -2.53
C LEU A 36 -0.38 -11.69 -3.58
N LEU A 37 0.35 -12.80 -3.71
CA LEU A 37 1.47 -12.92 -4.66
C LEU A 37 1.06 -12.68 -6.11
N PRO A 38 0.07 -13.39 -6.70
CA PRO A 38 -0.34 -13.12 -8.07
C PRO A 38 -0.97 -11.74 -8.26
N ALA A 39 -1.67 -11.21 -7.24
CA ALA A 39 -2.21 -9.85 -7.29
C ALA A 39 -1.09 -8.80 -7.34
N PHE A 40 -0.03 -9.00 -6.57
CA PHE A 40 1.15 -8.14 -6.57
C PHE A 40 1.88 -8.18 -7.93
N VAL A 41 2.13 -9.38 -8.47
CA VAL A 41 2.76 -9.54 -9.80
C VAL A 41 1.94 -8.84 -10.89
N TRP A 42 0.62 -8.97 -10.85
CA TRP A 42 -0.28 -8.31 -11.80
C TRP A 42 -0.25 -6.78 -11.67
N LEU A 43 -0.16 -6.27 -10.44
CA LEU A 43 -0.07 -4.84 -10.16
C LEU A 43 1.26 -4.27 -10.66
N VAL A 44 2.38 -4.93 -10.35
CA VAL A 44 3.71 -4.53 -10.83
C VAL A 44 3.76 -4.55 -12.36
N GLY A 45 3.25 -5.60 -13.00
CA GLY A 45 3.16 -5.69 -14.45
C GLY A 45 2.37 -4.55 -15.08
N SER A 46 1.26 -4.13 -14.45
CA SER A 46 0.46 -2.99 -14.91
C SER A 46 1.20 -1.66 -14.81
N ILE A 47 1.98 -1.47 -13.75
CA ILE A 47 2.78 -0.26 -13.55
C ILE A 47 3.91 -0.21 -14.57
N LEU A 48 4.61 -1.33 -14.78
CA LEU A 48 5.67 -1.42 -15.79
C LEU A 48 5.14 -1.11 -17.19
N LEU A 49 3.95 -1.63 -17.54
CA LEU A 49 3.31 -1.34 -18.81
C LEU A 49 2.94 0.14 -18.93
N LEU A 50 2.44 0.75 -17.87
CA LEU A 50 2.13 2.17 -17.83
C LEU A 50 3.40 3.04 -17.98
N CYS A 51 4.48 2.67 -17.28
CA CYS A 51 5.79 3.33 -17.43
C CYS A 51 6.31 3.21 -18.89
N LEU A 52 6.19 2.03 -19.49
CA LEU A 52 6.58 1.81 -20.88
C LEU A 52 5.78 2.72 -21.83
N CYS A 53 4.46 2.80 -21.64
CA CYS A 53 3.62 3.70 -22.42
C CYS A 53 4.03 5.17 -22.26
N MET A 54 4.34 5.58 -21.02
CA MET A 54 4.82 6.95 -20.77
C MET A 54 6.14 7.26 -21.47
N VAL A 55 7.10 6.32 -21.41
CA VAL A 55 8.39 6.46 -22.12
C VAL A 55 8.20 6.57 -23.64
N LEU A 56 7.25 5.85 -24.21
CA LEU A 56 6.95 5.92 -25.66
C LEU A 56 6.26 7.23 -26.07
N LEU A 57 5.59 7.92 -25.14
CA LEU A 57 4.88 9.18 -25.38
C LEU A 57 5.74 10.41 -25.12
N ILE A 58 6.79 10.29 -24.30
CA ILE A 58 7.70 11.38 -23.95
C ILE A 58 8.78 11.50 -25.03
N ASP A 59 9.10 12.75 -25.39
CA ASP A 59 10.18 13.03 -26.33
C ASP A 59 11.50 12.43 -25.80
N TRP A 60 12.23 11.71 -26.65
CA TRP A 60 13.43 10.98 -26.24
C TRP A 60 14.50 11.88 -25.59
N GLN A 61 14.62 13.12 -26.05
CA GLN A 61 15.55 14.09 -25.46
C GLN A 61 15.15 14.44 -24.01
N LEU A 62 13.87 14.70 -23.78
CA LEU A 62 13.34 15.00 -22.45
C LEU A 62 13.47 13.81 -21.48
N PHE A 63 13.35 12.60 -22.01
CA PHE A 63 13.61 11.37 -21.23
C PHE A 63 15.07 11.25 -20.82
N LEU A 64 16.03 11.52 -21.74
CA LEU A 64 17.45 11.49 -21.44
C LEU A 64 17.85 12.55 -20.40
N ASP A 65 17.29 13.76 -20.49
CA ASP A 65 17.51 14.84 -19.53
C ASP A 65 16.98 14.51 -18.12
N LEU A 66 15.82 13.84 -18.05
CA LEU A 66 15.26 13.36 -16.77
C LEU A 66 16.07 12.23 -16.14
N PHE A 67 16.71 11.39 -16.94
CA PHE A 67 17.57 10.27 -16.52
C PHE A 67 19.04 10.53 -16.78
N ASP A 68 19.49 11.80 -16.74
CA ASP A 68 20.90 12.11 -16.79
C ASP A 68 21.61 11.55 -15.55
N VAL A 69 21.94 10.27 -15.67
CA VAL A 69 22.60 9.47 -14.61
C VAL A 69 23.95 10.10 -14.21
N SER A 70 24.56 10.90 -15.09
CA SER A 70 25.83 11.56 -14.80
C SER A 70 25.69 12.62 -13.72
N ALA A 71 24.60 13.38 -13.74
CA ALA A 71 24.30 14.38 -12.70
C ALA A 71 23.99 13.72 -11.33
N TRP A 72 23.40 12.52 -11.35
CA TRP A 72 23.07 11.77 -10.14
C TRP A 72 24.30 11.05 -9.54
N GLN A 73 25.21 10.53 -10.38
CA GLN A 73 26.41 9.82 -9.92
C GLN A 73 27.41 10.70 -9.19
N LEU A 74 27.48 11.98 -9.51
CA LEU A 74 28.43 12.92 -8.90
C LEU A 74 28.06 13.34 -7.47
N GLN A 75 26.80 13.16 -7.04
CA GLN A 75 26.32 13.58 -5.72
C GLN A 75 25.83 12.42 -4.83
N MET A 76 25.64 11.21 -5.38
CA MET A 76 25.16 10.06 -4.60
C MET A 76 26.30 9.32 -3.92
N GLY A 77 26.69 9.79 -2.73
CA GLY A 77 27.40 8.96 -1.78
C GLY A 77 26.54 7.75 -1.33
N TRP A 78 27.08 6.89 -0.50
CA TRP A 78 26.38 5.73 0.08
C TRP A 78 25.01 6.09 0.70
N GLN A 79 24.84 7.33 1.15
CA GLN A 79 23.59 7.88 1.70
C GLN A 79 22.47 7.94 0.66
N GLY A 80 22.78 8.37 -0.56
CA GLY A 80 21.80 8.40 -1.65
C GLY A 80 21.34 7.01 -2.06
N VAL A 81 22.24 6.03 -2.04
CA VAL A 81 21.91 4.63 -2.31
C VAL A 81 20.97 4.07 -1.25
N LEU A 82 21.23 4.32 0.04
CA LEU A 82 20.34 3.92 1.13
C LEU A 82 18.96 4.59 1.04
N GLY A 83 18.94 5.88 0.72
CA GLY A 83 17.69 6.63 0.47
C GLY A 83 16.87 6.02 -0.66
N ALA A 84 17.50 5.72 -1.80
CA ALA A 84 16.83 5.10 -2.94
C ALA A 84 16.28 3.70 -2.62
N ILE A 85 17.04 2.87 -1.92
CA ILE A 85 16.59 1.53 -1.48
C ILE A 85 15.39 1.65 -0.53
N SER A 86 15.45 2.57 0.43
CA SER A 86 14.34 2.77 1.38
C SER A 86 13.07 3.28 0.68
N LEU A 87 13.20 4.18 -0.29
CA LEU A 87 12.08 4.66 -1.09
C LEU A 87 11.45 3.52 -1.90
N LEU A 88 12.26 2.71 -2.59
CA LEU A 88 11.78 1.53 -3.33
C LEU A 88 11.08 0.54 -2.41
N LEU A 89 11.67 0.21 -1.26
CA LEU A 89 11.07 -0.71 -0.29
C LEU A 89 9.74 -0.17 0.23
N GLY A 90 9.68 1.11 0.59
CA GLY A 90 8.45 1.75 1.03
C GLY A 90 7.36 1.75 -0.04
N LEU A 91 7.71 2.01 -1.31
CA LEU A 91 6.77 1.93 -2.43
C LEU A 91 6.22 0.51 -2.61
N ILE A 92 7.06 -0.51 -2.54
CA ILE A 92 6.63 -1.92 -2.63
C ILE A 92 5.65 -2.23 -1.49
N LEU A 93 5.96 -1.82 -0.26
CA LEU A 93 5.08 -2.02 0.89
C LEU A 93 3.75 -1.29 0.73
N LEU A 94 3.74 -0.04 0.23
CA LEU A 94 2.50 0.70 -0.03
C LEU A 94 1.64 0.03 -1.10
N MET A 95 2.24 -0.55 -2.14
CA MET A 95 1.51 -1.34 -3.14
C MET A 95 0.85 -2.59 -2.53
N LEU A 96 1.58 -3.30 -1.66
CA LEU A 96 1.03 -4.43 -0.90
C LEU A 96 -0.10 -3.98 0.03
N ALA A 97 0.07 -2.83 0.71
CA ALA A 97 -0.95 -2.25 1.58
C ALA A 97 -2.26 -1.99 0.84
N GLN A 98 -2.21 -1.47 -0.39
CA GLN A 98 -3.39 -1.23 -1.23
C GLN A 98 -4.15 -2.52 -1.55
N ILE A 99 -3.44 -3.60 -1.86
CA ILE A 99 -4.07 -4.90 -2.12
C ILE A 99 -4.70 -5.44 -0.83
N LEU A 100 -3.98 -5.40 0.28
CA LEU A 100 -4.47 -5.85 1.59
C LEU A 100 -5.67 -5.03 2.07
N PHE A 101 -5.67 -3.71 1.81
CA PHE A 101 -6.80 -2.84 2.10
C PHE A 101 -8.06 -3.26 1.31
N ALA A 102 -7.91 -3.59 0.03
CA ALA A 102 -9.00 -4.12 -0.78
C ALA A 102 -9.51 -5.46 -0.22
N TYR A 103 -8.61 -6.37 0.20
CA TYR A 103 -8.99 -7.64 0.81
C TYR A 103 -9.74 -7.45 2.14
N MET A 104 -9.31 -6.52 2.97
CA MET A 104 -10.00 -6.14 4.20
C MET A 104 -11.43 -5.67 3.92
N CYS A 105 -11.61 -4.77 2.96
CA CYS A 105 -12.94 -4.26 2.60
C CYS A 105 -13.86 -5.37 2.08
N MET A 106 -13.31 -6.31 1.30
CA MET A 106 -14.06 -7.46 0.83
C MET A 106 -14.44 -8.42 1.98
N ALA A 107 -13.53 -8.67 2.91
CA ALA A 107 -13.79 -9.50 4.07
C ALA A 107 -14.90 -8.90 4.98
N ILE A 108 -14.90 -7.58 5.14
CA ILE A 108 -15.96 -6.88 5.88
C ILE A 108 -17.29 -6.92 5.11
N GLY A 109 -17.26 -6.73 3.80
CA GLY A 109 -18.45 -6.74 2.93
C GLY A 109 -19.20 -8.07 2.94
N GLN A 110 -18.55 -9.18 3.27
CA GLN A 110 -19.18 -10.50 3.41
C GLN A 110 -20.21 -10.59 4.55
N ARG A 111 -20.18 -9.69 5.52
CA ARG A 111 -21.16 -9.64 6.62
C ARG A 111 -22.55 -9.20 6.17
N PHE A 112 -22.65 -8.60 4.98
CA PHE A 112 -23.94 -8.18 4.43
C PHE A 112 -24.59 -9.34 3.66
N ASN A 113 -25.84 -9.66 4.00
CA ASN A 113 -26.56 -10.78 3.41
C ASN A 113 -27.03 -10.53 1.98
N VAL A 114 -27.24 -9.27 1.60
CA VAL A 114 -27.75 -8.86 0.28
C VAL A 114 -26.68 -8.05 -0.45
N HIS A 115 -26.42 -8.37 -1.72
CA HIS A 115 -25.47 -7.66 -2.58
C HIS A 115 -24.05 -7.52 -2.02
N LYS A 116 -23.47 -8.62 -1.51
CA LYS A 116 -22.13 -8.69 -0.90
C LYS A 116 -21.04 -7.96 -1.68
N PHE A 117 -21.04 -8.08 -3.02
CA PHE A 117 -20.07 -7.42 -3.87
C PHE A 117 -20.21 -5.87 -3.86
N ILE A 118 -21.46 -5.39 -4.00
CA ILE A 118 -21.75 -3.94 -3.99
C ILE A 118 -21.40 -3.36 -2.62
N ALA A 119 -21.73 -4.07 -1.53
CA ALA A 119 -21.36 -3.69 -0.18
C ALA A 119 -19.84 -3.58 -0.01
N SER A 120 -19.05 -4.53 -0.53
CA SER A 120 -17.60 -4.49 -0.48
C SER A 120 -17.01 -3.28 -1.19
N VAL A 121 -17.55 -2.95 -2.38
CA VAL A 121 -17.12 -1.77 -3.14
C VAL A 121 -17.51 -0.48 -2.41
N ALA A 122 -18.71 -0.41 -1.87
CA ALA A 122 -19.19 0.75 -1.10
C ALA A 122 -18.33 0.98 0.15
N ILE A 123 -17.96 -0.10 0.87
CA ILE A 123 -17.06 -0.03 2.03
C ILE A 123 -15.66 0.45 1.60
N TYR A 124 -15.13 -0.05 0.48
CA TYR A 124 -13.84 0.39 -0.04
C TYR A 124 -13.84 1.90 -0.34
N LEU A 125 -14.86 2.38 -1.08
CA LEU A 125 -14.99 3.79 -1.41
C LEU A 125 -15.23 4.64 -0.15
N GLY A 126 -16.13 4.24 0.73
CA GLY A 126 -16.43 4.96 1.96
C GLY A 126 -15.22 5.07 2.88
N LEU A 127 -14.52 3.94 3.11
CA LEU A 127 -13.35 3.92 3.99
C LEU A 127 -12.18 4.70 3.39
N SER A 128 -11.96 4.61 2.07
CA SER A 128 -10.93 5.41 1.38
C SER A 128 -11.21 6.92 1.48
N LEU A 129 -12.46 7.34 1.32
CA LEU A 129 -12.85 8.75 1.51
C LEU A 129 -12.64 9.21 2.94
N VAL A 130 -13.04 8.42 3.94
CA VAL A 130 -12.83 8.75 5.36
C VAL A 130 -11.34 8.90 5.68
N LEU A 131 -10.49 8.00 5.18
CA LEU A 131 -9.04 8.08 5.35
C LEU A 131 -8.46 9.32 4.67
N GLN A 132 -8.90 9.66 3.45
CA GLN A 132 -8.44 10.85 2.73
C GLN A 132 -8.85 12.14 3.46
N ILE A 133 -10.11 12.24 3.87
CA ILE A 133 -10.62 13.40 4.63
C ILE A 133 -9.87 13.51 5.96
N GLY A 134 -9.69 12.40 6.67
CA GLY A 134 -8.92 12.36 7.93
C GLY A 134 -7.49 12.86 7.73
N LEU A 135 -6.82 12.44 6.67
CA LEU A 135 -5.46 12.88 6.34
C LEU A 135 -5.41 14.38 6.02
N ILE A 136 -6.35 14.89 5.22
CA ILE A 136 -6.44 16.32 4.90
C ILE A 136 -6.68 17.13 6.19
N LEU A 137 -7.60 16.69 7.04
CA LEU A 137 -7.89 17.36 8.32
C LEU A 137 -6.68 17.35 9.24
N THR A 138 -5.98 16.23 9.37
CA THR A 138 -4.76 16.16 10.22
C THR A 138 -3.67 17.10 9.71
N ILE A 139 -3.43 17.16 8.39
CA ILE A 139 -2.45 18.09 7.79
C ILE A 139 -2.88 19.54 8.04
N THR A 140 -4.17 19.85 7.86
CA THR A 140 -4.68 21.22 8.06
C THR A 140 -4.57 21.64 9.52
N ILE A 141 -4.98 20.79 10.46
CA ILE A 141 -4.87 21.05 11.90
C ILE A 141 -3.40 21.17 12.30
N ALA A 142 -2.54 20.28 11.82
CA ALA A 142 -1.10 20.35 12.07
C ALA A 142 -0.50 21.67 11.56
N GLY A 143 -0.89 22.11 10.37
CA GLY A 143 -0.39 23.37 9.80
C GLY A 143 -0.95 24.65 10.45
N THR A 144 -2.12 24.60 11.09
CA THR A 144 -2.76 25.78 11.70
C THR A 144 -2.57 25.84 13.20
N VAL A 145 -2.86 24.74 13.91
CA VAL A 145 -2.87 24.69 15.38
C VAL A 145 -1.51 24.28 15.95
N ALA A 146 -0.83 23.35 15.31
CA ALA A 146 0.45 22.82 15.76
C ALA A 146 1.66 23.49 15.06
N ARG A 147 1.50 24.70 14.54
CA ARG A 147 2.54 25.41 13.79
C ARG A 147 3.83 25.58 14.57
N ASP A 148 3.73 26.04 15.82
CA ASP A 148 4.90 26.27 16.67
C ASP A 148 5.62 25.00 17.11
N PRO A 149 4.93 23.94 17.62
CA PRO A 149 5.59 22.68 17.95
C PRO A 149 6.13 21.95 16.71
N LEU A 150 5.46 22.06 15.55
CA LEU A 150 5.99 21.50 14.29
C LEU A 150 7.23 22.25 13.82
N ALA A 151 7.25 23.57 13.91
CA ALA A 151 8.41 24.39 13.60
C ALA A 151 9.59 24.02 14.51
N TRP A 152 9.34 23.85 15.82
CA TRP A 152 10.35 23.38 16.75
C TRP A 152 10.87 21.98 16.41
N LEU A 153 9.99 21.02 16.11
CA LEU A 153 10.40 19.68 15.67
C LEU A 153 11.23 19.72 14.37
N MET A 154 10.83 20.57 13.41
CA MET A 154 11.58 20.77 12.18
C MET A 154 12.97 21.36 12.45
N THR A 155 13.09 22.34 13.33
CA THR A 155 14.39 22.91 13.69
C THR A 155 15.27 21.89 14.41
N CYS A 156 14.71 21.07 15.31
CA CYS A 156 15.43 19.98 15.95
C CYS A 156 15.89 18.93 14.93
N PHE A 157 15.03 18.57 13.97
CA PHE A 157 15.37 17.63 12.90
C PHE A 157 16.49 18.19 12.02
N LEU A 158 16.39 19.45 11.59
CA LEU A 158 17.41 20.10 10.75
C LEU A 158 18.74 20.33 11.48
N ALA A 159 18.72 20.47 12.82
CA ALA A 159 19.93 20.59 13.64
C ALA A 159 20.68 19.25 13.82
N THR A 160 20.07 18.13 13.43
CA THR A 160 20.66 16.80 13.52
C THR A 160 21.60 16.58 12.34
N SER A 161 22.60 15.70 12.49
CA SER A 161 23.53 15.35 11.41
C SER A 161 22.77 14.74 10.20
N GLU A 162 23.24 15.02 8.98
CA GLU A 162 22.61 14.53 7.73
C GLU A 162 22.39 13.01 7.73
N ASN A 163 23.33 12.25 8.26
CA ASN A 163 23.21 10.79 8.39
C ASN A 163 22.03 10.38 9.28
N MET A 164 21.82 11.07 10.38
CA MET A 164 20.74 10.76 11.30
C MET A 164 19.38 11.18 10.74
N GLN A 165 19.33 12.29 10.01
CA GLN A 165 18.11 12.74 9.31
C GLN A 165 17.65 11.68 8.30
N LEU A 166 18.59 11.14 7.53
CA LEU A 166 18.32 10.08 6.54
C LEU A 166 17.83 8.80 7.22
N ILE A 167 18.47 8.37 8.30
CA ILE A 167 18.05 7.18 9.06
C ILE A 167 16.64 7.37 9.61
N LEU A 168 16.34 8.51 10.23
CA LEU A 168 15.01 8.82 10.76
C LEU A 168 13.96 8.84 9.65
N PHE A 169 14.27 9.45 8.50
CA PHE A 169 13.38 9.44 7.34
C PHE A 169 13.11 8.03 6.84
N CYS A 170 14.14 7.20 6.67
CA CYS A 170 14.00 5.81 6.24
C CYS A 170 13.14 4.99 7.22
N LEU A 171 13.38 5.13 8.52
CA LEU A 171 12.62 4.45 9.56
C LEU A 171 11.15 4.87 9.55
N PHE A 172 10.88 6.17 9.47
CA PHE A 172 9.52 6.69 9.43
C PHE A 172 8.77 6.24 8.16
N TRP A 173 9.43 6.31 7.00
CA TRP A 173 8.86 5.95 5.72
C TRP A 173 8.55 4.44 5.62
N VAL A 174 9.54 3.60 5.87
CA VAL A 174 9.40 2.14 5.80
C VAL A 174 8.52 1.62 6.94
N GLY A 175 8.69 2.14 8.15
CA GLY A 175 7.88 1.78 9.31
C GLY A 175 6.40 2.16 9.13
N GLY A 176 6.12 3.36 8.60
CA GLY A 176 4.76 3.79 8.27
C GLY A 176 4.11 2.91 7.19
N ALA A 177 4.85 2.61 6.11
CA ALA A 177 4.39 1.72 5.06
C ALA A 177 4.12 0.30 5.58
N PHE A 178 4.97 -0.21 6.48
CA PHE A 178 4.78 -1.52 7.12
C PHE A 178 3.52 -1.55 7.99
N LEU A 179 3.26 -0.52 8.78
CA LEU A 179 2.02 -0.40 9.57
C LEU A 179 0.77 -0.37 8.68
N CYS A 180 0.84 0.34 7.54
CA CYS A 180 -0.23 0.35 6.55
C CYS A 180 -0.51 -1.03 5.93
N CYS A 181 0.48 -1.94 5.88
CA CYS A 181 0.28 -3.33 5.50
C CYS A 181 -0.29 -4.16 6.65
N LEU A 182 0.24 -3.99 7.85
CA LEU A 182 -0.04 -4.84 9.00
C LEU A 182 -1.48 -4.71 9.47
N VAL A 183 -2.02 -3.49 9.53
CA VAL A 183 -3.40 -3.24 10.00
C VAL A 183 -4.44 -3.94 9.11
N PRO A 184 -4.48 -3.74 7.78
CA PRO A 184 -5.44 -4.43 6.93
C PRO A 184 -5.24 -5.95 6.92
N TYR A 185 -4.00 -6.43 7.01
CA TYR A 185 -3.71 -7.86 7.11
C TYR A 185 -4.32 -8.49 8.35
N LEU A 186 -4.10 -7.89 9.53
CA LEU A 186 -4.66 -8.39 10.79
C LEU A 186 -6.19 -8.41 10.79
N ILE A 187 -6.82 -7.34 10.29
CA ILE A 187 -8.27 -7.26 10.19
C ILE A 187 -8.80 -8.36 9.24
N THR A 188 -8.18 -8.53 8.07
CA THR A 188 -8.57 -9.59 7.12
C THR A 188 -8.45 -10.97 7.74
N ARG A 189 -7.34 -11.25 8.42
CA ARG A 189 -7.09 -12.51 9.12
C ARG A 189 -8.15 -12.80 10.19
N LEU A 190 -8.45 -11.80 11.03
CA LEU A 190 -9.47 -11.93 12.08
C LEU A 190 -10.87 -12.19 11.51
N GLN A 191 -11.22 -11.49 10.43
CA GLN A 191 -12.52 -11.68 9.78
C GLN A 191 -12.65 -13.08 9.18
N LEU A 192 -11.65 -13.55 8.46
CA LEU A 192 -11.66 -14.88 7.86
C LEU A 192 -11.68 -15.99 8.93
N LYS A 193 -10.92 -15.81 10.02
CA LYS A 193 -10.93 -16.79 11.14
C LYS A 193 -12.30 -16.87 11.81
N ASN A 194 -12.97 -15.75 12.05
CA ASN A 194 -14.26 -15.73 12.72
C ASN A 194 -15.39 -16.27 11.82
N GLN A 195 -15.26 -16.20 10.50
CA GLN A 195 -16.24 -16.79 9.58
C GLN A 195 -16.09 -18.31 9.47
N LEU A 196 -14.88 -18.84 9.69
CA LEU A 196 -14.62 -20.29 9.68
C LEU A 196 -15.12 -20.99 10.96
N ASN A 197 -15.34 -20.28 12.05
CA ASN A 197 -15.91 -20.84 13.29
C ASN A 197 -17.45 -20.98 13.24
N LEU A 198 -18.08 -20.76 12.09
CA LEU A 198 -19.52 -20.90 11.86
C LEU A 198 -19.88 -22.18 11.08
N ALA A 199 -18.95 -23.14 10.98
CA ALA A 199 -19.16 -24.46 10.43
C ALA A 199 -19.38 -25.50 11.54
#